data_9a07fdaabf5aba484746d29996bc83e3
#
_entry.id   9a07fdaabf5aba484746d29996bc83e3
#
_cell.length_a   1.000
_cell.length_b   1.000
_cell.length_c   1.000
_cell.angle_alpha   90.00
_cell.angle_beta   90.00
_cell.angle_gamma   90.00
#
_symmetry.space_group_name_H-M   'P 1'
#
loop_
_entity.id
_entity.type
_entity.pdbx_description
1 polymer ?
#
loop_
_entity_poly.entity_id
_entity_poly.type
_entity_poly.pdbx_seq_one_letter_code
_entity_poly.pdbx_strand_id
1 'polypeptide(L)'
;DLRDKRSELLKTVSGLIELDYYEASDGSLNIFLSNGRSLVEGGKSFALDVVVNPSNDNYYDVVFESDPGTAINGQIQSGEIAGLLSVRDDLVPGYLSDLDDLANNLVSAVNSQHGQGFDLNGDPGGNFFAVGSGAGDMEVDAAILADSGKIAASATVDGDGDNALSISTIQDSLIMKGNTLTAGSFYSSLVSRVGGDVQNAARSLEHQTVIQEQYETSMESFSGVSLDEEMVNLIRYQMGYNAAGKLCGVVAEMMDTLIALGE
;
A
#
# COMPACT_ATOMS: atom_id res chain seq x y z
N ASP A 1 -2.37 31.33 10.15
CA ASP A 1 -3.41 31.44 9.16
C ASP A 1 -2.96 30.85 7.78
N LEU A 2 -2.30 31.59 6.84
CA LEU A 2 -1.87 31.00 5.55
C LEU A 2 -0.69 30.02 5.72
N ARG A 3 0.21 30.26 6.64
CA ARG A 3 1.31 29.35 6.96
C ARG A 3 0.80 28.08 7.60
N ASP A 4 -0.19 28.18 8.49
CA ASP A 4 -0.79 27.02 9.14
C ASP A 4 -1.49 26.13 8.12
N LYS A 5 -2.29 26.75 7.23
CA LYS A 5 -2.94 26.02 6.13
C LYS A 5 -1.93 25.37 5.18
N ARG A 6 -0.80 26.03 4.88
CA ARG A 6 0.30 25.47 4.10
C ARG A 6 0.89 24.24 4.79
N SER A 7 1.13 24.33 6.09
CA SER A 7 1.68 23.23 6.90
C SER A 7 0.72 22.04 6.98
N GLU A 8 -0.58 22.29 7.09
CA GLU A 8 -1.61 21.25 7.05
C GLU A 8 -1.66 20.54 5.68
N LEU A 9 -1.62 21.31 4.58
CA LEU A 9 -1.55 20.74 3.24
C LEU A 9 -0.27 19.93 3.02
N LEU A 10 0.87 20.43 3.51
CA LEU A 10 2.13 19.68 3.43
C LEU A 10 2.05 18.36 4.21
N LYS A 11 1.47 18.37 5.42
CA LYS A 11 1.22 17.15 6.20
C LYS A 11 0.34 16.17 5.43
N THR A 12 -0.72 16.67 4.79
CA THR A 12 -1.61 15.82 3.97
C THR A 12 -0.88 15.19 2.80
N VAL A 13 -0.11 15.97 2.04
CA VAL A 13 0.63 15.46 0.88
C VAL A 13 1.75 14.50 1.31
N SER A 14 2.44 14.77 2.43
CA SER A 14 3.47 13.88 2.96
C SER A 14 2.93 12.53 3.44
N GLY A 15 1.65 12.45 3.80
CA GLY A 15 0.96 11.17 4.06
C GLY A 15 0.74 10.34 2.78
N LEU A 16 0.56 11.00 1.64
CA LEU A 16 0.35 10.34 0.36
C LEU A 16 1.64 9.89 -0.31
N ILE A 17 2.69 10.73 -0.23
CA ILE A 17 3.97 10.48 -0.92
C ILE A 17 5.13 11.07 -0.11
N GLU A 18 6.28 10.43 -0.18
CA GLU A 18 7.51 10.92 0.45
C GLU A 18 7.96 12.24 -0.18
N LEU A 19 8.24 13.21 0.68
CA LEU A 19 8.61 14.57 0.30
C LEU A 19 9.82 15.06 1.08
N ASP A 20 10.72 15.74 0.37
CA ASP A 20 11.70 16.66 0.96
C ASP A 20 11.25 18.09 0.71
N TYR A 21 11.46 18.98 1.68
CA TYR A 21 11.11 20.38 1.50
C TYR A 21 12.05 21.32 2.24
N TYR A 22 12.16 22.54 1.73
CA TYR A 22 12.79 23.64 2.44
C TYR A 22 12.05 24.97 2.19
N GLU A 23 12.10 25.86 3.17
CA GLU A 23 11.57 27.22 3.06
C GLU A 23 12.68 28.15 2.57
N ALA A 24 12.44 28.86 1.47
CA ALA A 24 13.37 29.85 0.94
C ALA A 24 13.32 31.16 1.76
N SER A 25 14.30 32.03 1.57
CA SER A 25 14.42 33.29 2.31
C SER A 25 13.24 34.27 2.11
N ASP A 26 12.49 34.10 1.03
CA ASP A 26 11.28 34.88 0.73
C ASP A 26 10.01 34.27 1.36
N GLY A 27 10.14 33.14 2.08
CA GLY A 27 9.04 32.42 2.71
C GLY A 27 8.30 31.46 1.78
N SER A 28 8.75 31.29 0.53
CA SER A 28 8.21 30.28 -0.37
C SER A 28 8.68 28.88 0.05
N LEU A 29 7.83 27.87 -0.17
CA LEU A 29 8.16 26.48 0.10
C LEU A 29 8.53 25.79 -1.21
N ASN A 30 9.67 25.11 -1.22
CA ASN A 30 10.10 24.26 -2.32
C ASN A 30 9.96 22.80 -1.86
N ILE A 31 9.30 21.98 -2.68
CA ILE A 31 8.96 20.59 -2.37
C ILE A 31 9.50 19.70 -3.46
N PHE A 32 10.17 18.62 -3.05
CA PHE A 32 10.80 17.64 -3.95
C PHE A 32 10.36 16.24 -3.57
N LEU A 33 10.36 15.35 -4.54
CA LEU A 33 10.37 13.92 -4.29
C LEU A 33 11.75 13.49 -3.79
N SER A 34 11.85 12.34 -3.12
CA SER A 34 13.10 11.76 -2.62
C SER A 34 14.19 11.58 -3.69
N ASN A 35 13.79 11.51 -4.98
CA ASN A 35 14.71 11.48 -6.12
C ASN A 35 15.24 12.87 -6.54
N GLY A 36 14.87 13.95 -5.85
CA GLY A 36 15.27 15.33 -6.14
C GLY A 36 14.47 16.04 -7.22
N ARG A 37 13.44 15.40 -7.82
CA ARG A 37 12.56 16.09 -8.79
C ARG A 37 11.58 17.01 -8.04
N SER A 38 11.46 18.26 -8.51
CA SER A 38 10.59 19.26 -7.88
C SER A 38 9.11 18.93 -8.13
N LEU A 39 8.31 18.98 -7.07
CA LEU A 39 6.84 19.05 -7.12
C LEU A 39 6.36 20.50 -7.04
N VAL A 40 7.05 21.31 -6.24
CA VAL A 40 6.79 22.75 -6.13
C VAL A 40 8.12 23.47 -6.07
N GLU A 41 8.27 24.53 -6.87
CA GLU A 41 9.44 25.40 -6.88
C GLU A 41 9.02 26.85 -7.02
N GLY A 42 9.26 27.65 -5.98
CA GLY A 42 8.77 29.03 -5.90
C GLY A 42 7.23 29.08 -5.99
N GLY A 43 6.68 29.69 -7.03
CA GLY A 43 5.24 29.73 -7.27
C GLY A 43 4.72 28.75 -8.31
N LYS A 44 5.52 27.77 -8.75
CA LYS A 44 5.15 26.79 -9.77
C LYS A 44 4.97 25.42 -9.18
N SER A 45 3.91 24.71 -9.61
CA SER A 45 3.69 23.30 -9.32
C SER A 45 3.97 22.46 -10.57
N PHE A 46 4.51 21.27 -10.34
CA PHE A 46 4.74 20.23 -11.35
C PHE A 46 3.79 19.08 -11.03
N ALA A 47 2.71 19.00 -11.81
CA ALA A 47 1.67 18.02 -11.56
C ALA A 47 2.14 16.59 -11.86
N LEU A 48 1.66 15.66 -11.07
CA LEU A 48 1.72 14.23 -11.36
C LEU A 48 0.48 13.83 -12.14
N ASP A 49 0.63 12.86 -13.03
CA ASP A 49 -0.40 12.24 -13.82
C ASP A 49 -0.22 10.72 -13.85
N VAL A 50 -1.10 10.00 -14.50
CA VAL A 50 -1.03 8.55 -14.64
C VAL A 50 -1.13 8.14 -16.10
N VAL A 51 -0.32 7.15 -16.50
CA VAL A 51 -0.29 6.61 -17.86
C VAL A 51 -0.44 5.10 -17.81
N VAL A 52 -1.26 4.53 -18.69
CA VAL A 52 -1.41 3.07 -18.80
C VAL A 52 -0.09 2.43 -19.23
N ASN A 53 0.35 1.41 -18.50
CA ASN A 53 1.52 0.61 -18.84
C ASN A 53 1.11 -0.76 -19.38
N PRO A 54 1.18 -1.00 -20.71
CA PRO A 54 0.85 -2.30 -21.30
C PRO A 54 1.79 -3.44 -20.88
N SER A 55 2.99 -3.09 -20.36
CA SER A 55 3.96 -4.08 -19.89
C SER A 55 3.74 -4.49 -18.43
N ASN A 56 2.80 -3.83 -17.73
CA ASN A 56 2.39 -4.14 -16.37
C ASN A 56 0.86 -4.29 -16.32
N ASP A 57 0.33 -5.31 -16.97
CA ASP A 57 -1.08 -5.70 -17.02
C ASP A 57 -2.07 -4.53 -17.29
N ASN A 58 -1.63 -3.52 -18.03
CA ASN A 58 -2.34 -2.27 -18.25
C ASN A 58 -2.65 -1.48 -16.97
N TYR A 59 -1.94 -1.70 -15.89
CA TYR A 59 -1.98 -0.83 -14.72
C TYR A 59 -1.39 0.53 -15.03
N TYR A 60 -1.75 1.51 -14.20
CA TYR A 60 -1.28 2.88 -14.38
C TYR A 60 0.08 3.08 -13.72
N ASP A 61 1.01 3.67 -14.47
CA ASP A 61 2.24 4.23 -13.92
C ASP A 61 2.03 5.68 -13.51
N VAL A 62 2.66 6.09 -12.43
CA VAL A 62 2.74 7.49 -12.00
C VAL A 62 3.84 8.17 -12.81
N VAL A 63 3.52 9.32 -13.39
CA VAL A 63 4.43 10.12 -14.22
C VAL A 63 4.33 11.60 -13.84
N PHE A 64 5.26 12.42 -14.28
CA PHE A 64 5.03 13.87 -14.31
C PHE A 64 4.25 14.22 -15.57
N GLU A 65 3.25 15.10 -15.46
CA GLU A 65 2.48 15.61 -16.61
C GLU A 65 3.41 16.16 -17.71
N SER A 66 4.51 16.78 -17.32
CA SER A 66 5.54 17.32 -18.23
C SER A 66 6.43 16.26 -18.90
N ASP A 67 6.39 15.01 -18.42
CA ASP A 67 7.25 13.92 -18.89
C ASP A 67 6.50 12.57 -18.76
N PRO A 68 5.46 12.36 -19.60
CA PRO A 68 4.60 11.18 -19.51
C PRO A 68 5.30 9.88 -19.96
N GLY A 69 6.50 9.98 -20.53
CA GLY A 69 7.28 8.83 -20.96
C GLY A 69 8.14 8.19 -19.86
N THR A 70 8.25 8.83 -18.69
CA THR A 70 9.12 8.35 -17.61
C THR A 70 8.30 8.03 -16.37
N ALA A 71 8.08 6.73 -16.11
CA ALA A 71 7.44 6.25 -14.89
C ALA A 71 8.30 6.53 -13.66
N ILE A 72 7.67 6.94 -12.56
CA ILE A 72 8.33 7.22 -11.29
C ILE A 72 7.90 6.26 -10.16
N ASN A 73 7.12 5.21 -10.45
CA ASN A 73 6.65 4.24 -9.45
C ASN A 73 7.76 3.75 -8.52
N GLY A 74 8.88 3.29 -9.10
CA GLY A 74 10.03 2.78 -8.35
C GLY A 74 10.81 3.84 -7.54
N GLN A 75 10.46 5.12 -7.70
CA GLN A 75 11.06 6.25 -7.00
C GLN A 75 10.21 6.72 -5.82
N ILE A 76 8.97 6.23 -5.72
CA ILE A 76 8.04 6.50 -4.62
C ILE A 76 8.23 5.38 -3.60
N GLN A 77 8.98 5.65 -2.51
CA GLN A 77 9.40 4.62 -1.56
C GLN A 77 8.63 4.65 -0.23
N SER A 78 7.88 5.70 0.03
CA SER A 78 7.07 5.81 1.23
C SER A 78 5.78 6.63 1.01
N GLY A 79 4.88 6.63 2.00
CA GLY A 79 3.53 7.17 1.87
C GLY A 79 2.52 6.14 1.37
N GLU A 80 1.26 6.55 1.33
CA GLU A 80 0.14 5.69 0.94
C GLU A 80 0.31 5.14 -0.50
N ILE A 81 0.78 5.99 -1.43
CA ILE A 81 0.98 5.61 -2.83
C ILE A 81 2.05 4.51 -2.96
N ALA A 82 3.15 4.62 -2.22
CA ALA A 82 4.18 3.57 -2.21
C ALA A 82 3.64 2.23 -1.73
N GLY A 83 2.84 2.25 -0.65
CA GLY A 83 2.19 1.04 -0.14
C GLY A 83 1.25 0.40 -1.16
N LEU A 84 0.42 1.20 -1.83
CA LEU A 84 -0.49 0.72 -2.88
C LEU A 84 0.27 0.17 -4.10
N LEU A 85 1.33 0.85 -4.54
CA LEU A 85 2.18 0.38 -5.64
C LEU A 85 2.87 -0.94 -5.28
N SER A 86 3.44 -1.07 -4.07
CA SER A 86 4.09 -2.30 -3.62
C SER A 86 3.11 -3.48 -3.54
N VAL A 87 1.89 -3.27 -3.06
CA VAL A 87 0.86 -4.32 -3.06
C VAL A 87 0.49 -4.72 -4.49
N ARG A 88 0.27 -3.75 -5.37
CA ARG A 88 -0.17 -3.99 -6.76
C ARG A 88 0.92 -4.62 -7.62
N ASP A 89 2.17 -4.12 -7.53
CA ASP A 89 3.23 -4.44 -8.48
C ASP A 89 4.16 -5.56 -7.97
N ASP A 90 4.23 -5.80 -6.64
CA ASP A 90 5.15 -6.77 -6.06
C ASP A 90 4.42 -7.93 -5.35
N LEU A 91 3.58 -7.60 -4.34
CA LEU A 91 3.02 -8.63 -3.46
C LEU A 91 1.97 -9.49 -4.16
N VAL A 92 0.97 -8.86 -4.79
CA VAL A 92 -0.12 -9.59 -5.46
C VAL A 92 0.40 -10.39 -6.66
N PRO A 93 1.23 -9.84 -7.57
CA PRO A 93 1.83 -10.64 -8.64
C PRO A 93 2.69 -11.79 -8.12
N GLY A 94 3.42 -11.60 -7.02
CA GLY A 94 4.18 -12.66 -6.38
C GLY A 94 3.30 -13.82 -5.86
N TYR A 95 2.15 -13.50 -5.26
CA TYR A 95 1.20 -14.53 -4.82
C TYR A 95 0.51 -15.25 -5.99
N LEU A 96 0.15 -14.49 -7.03
CA LEU A 96 -0.42 -15.08 -8.25
C LEU A 96 0.58 -16.02 -8.93
N SER A 97 1.83 -15.62 -9.06
CA SER A 97 2.90 -16.47 -9.61
C SER A 97 3.10 -17.75 -8.82
N ASP A 98 3.04 -17.73 -7.48
CA ASP A 98 3.14 -18.94 -6.68
C ASP A 98 1.89 -19.85 -6.84
N LEU A 99 0.70 -19.28 -7.00
CA LEU A 99 -0.51 -20.05 -7.31
C LEU A 99 -0.43 -20.69 -8.71
N ASP A 100 0.09 -19.98 -9.69
CA ASP A 100 0.32 -20.48 -11.04
C ASP A 100 1.36 -21.60 -11.04
N ASP A 101 2.43 -21.46 -10.30
CA ASP A 101 3.43 -22.52 -10.09
C ASP A 101 2.79 -23.77 -9.48
N LEU A 102 1.92 -23.58 -8.47
CA LEU A 102 1.20 -24.70 -7.84
C LEU A 102 0.31 -25.42 -8.84
N ALA A 103 -0.52 -24.68 -9.58
CA ALA A 103 -1.44 -25.22 -10.56
C ALA A 103 -0.70 -25.96 -11.69
N ASN A 104 0.32 -25.33 -12.28
CA ASN A 104 1.08 -25.87 -13.39
C ASN A 104 1.82 -27.17 -13.01
N ASN A 105 2.44 -27.22 -11.82
CA ASN A 105 3.09 -28.43 -11.35
C ASN A 105 2.09 -29.56 -11.05
N LEU A 106 0.93 -29.22 -10.47
CA LEU A 106 -0.13 -30.20 -10.22
C LEU A 106 -0.71 -30.75 -11.54
N VAL A 107 -1.03 -29.86 -12.48
CA VAL A 107 -1.50 -30.24 -13.83
C VAL A 107 -0.50 -31.16 -14.52
N SER A 108 0.78 -30.77 -14.51
CA SER A 108 1.87 -31.53 -15.11
C SER A 108 2.01 -32.93 -14.49
N ALA A 109 2.00 -33.02 -13.17
CA ALA A 109 2.15 -34.28 -12.43
C ALA A 109 0.96 -35.21 -12.69
N VAL A 110 -0.29 -34.70 -12.63
CA VAL A 110 -1.49 -35.48 -12.87
C VAL A 110 -1.57 -35.93 -14.34
N ASN A 111 -1.33 -35.03 -15.29
CA ASN A 111 -1.35 -35.37 -16.71
C ASN A 111 -0.28 -36.42 -17.08
N SER A 112 0.91 -36.27 -16.52
CA SER A 112 1.99 -37.25 -16.71
C SER A 112 1.62 -38.63 -16.19
N GLN A 113 1.02 -38.71 -14.99
CA GLN A 113 0.59 -40.01 -14.45
C GLN A 113 -0.64 -40.55 -15.18
N HIS A 114 -1.62 -39.70 -15.50
CA HIS A 114 -2.82 -40.10 -16.24
C HIS A 114 -2.47 -40.67 -17.61
N GLY A 115 -1.49 -40.08 -18.30
CA GLY A 115 -0.98 -40.54 -19.58
C GLY A 115 -0.25 -41.92 -19.55
N GLN A 116 0.09 -42.43 -18.36
CA GLN A 116 0.71 -43.74 -18.19
C GLN A 116 -0.33 -44.85 -18.06
N GLY A 117 -1.60 -44.51 -17.84
CA GLY A 117 -2.68 -45.44 -17.66
C GLY A 117 -3.46 -45.74 -18.96
N PHE A 118 -4.47 -46.57 -18.80
CA PHE A 118 -5.42 -46.93 -19.84
C PHE A 118 -6.84 -46.55 -19.42
N ASP A 119 -7.63 -46.09 -20.40
CA ASP A 119 -9.02 -45.74 -20.25
C ASP A 119 -9.94 -46.99 -20.26
N LEU A 120 -11.26 -46.79 -20.17
CA LEU A 120 -12.25 -47.86 -20.16
C LEU A 120 -12.26 -48.67 -21.46
N ASN A 121 -11.79 -48.10 -22.57
CA ASN A 121 -11.71 -48.76 -23.89
C ASN A 121 -10.38 -49.48 -24.09
N GLY A 122 -9.43 -49.36 -23.15
CA GLY A 122 -8.09 -49.89 -23.30
C GLY A 122 -7.15 -48.98 -24.10
N ASP A 123 -7.56 -47.72 -24.35
CA ASP A 123 -6.73 -46.72 -25.01
C ASP A 123 -5.81 -46.03 -24.00
N PRO A 124 -4.60 -45.62 -24.39
CA PRO A 124 -3.72 -44.83 -23.51
C PRO A 124 -4.39 -43.52 -23.07
N GLY A 125 -4.17 -43.13 -21.79
CA GLY A 125 -4.69 -41.87 -21.24
C GLY A 125 -4.13 -40.65 -21.96
N GLY A 126 -4.99 -39.65 -22.17
CA GLY A 126 -4.62 -38.33 -22.61
C GLY A 126 -4.34 -37.41 -21.41
N ASN A 127 -4.46 -36.10 -21.59
CA ASN A 127 -4.44 -35.15 -20.49
C ASN A 127 -5.71 -35.27 -19.65
N PHE A 128 -5.59 -35.24 -18.33
CA PHE A 128 -6.73 -35.11 -17.42
C PHE A 128 -7.17 -33.68 -17.27
N PHE A 129 -6.20 -32.77 -17.10
CA PHE A 129 -6.40 -31.32 -17.12
C PHE A 129 -5.99 -30.74 -18.46
N ALA A 130 -6.72 -29.74 -18.93
CA ALA A 130 -6.31 -28.94 -20.07
C ALA A 130 -4.97 -28.23 -19.73
N VAL A 131 -4.13 -28.01 -20.75
CA VAL A 131 -2.89 -27.27 -20.57
C VAL A 131 -3.23 -25.78 -20.57
N GLY A 132 -3.22 -25.18 -19.39
CA GLY A 132 -3.46 -23.77 -19.17
C GLY A 132 -2.17 -22.98 -18.91
N SER A 133 -2.31 -21.69 -18.62
CA SER A 133 -1.19 -20.78 -18.30
C SER A 133 -0.96 -20.63 -16.80
N GLY A 134 -1.92 -20.99 -15.96
CA GLY A 134 -1.84 -20.85 -14.50
C GLY A 134 -3.07 -21.31 -13.75
N ALA A 135 -3.20 -20.89 -12.50
CA ALA A 135 -4.29 -21.28 -11.61
C ALA A 135 -5.66 -20.81 -12.10
N GLY A 136 -5.70 -19.64 -12.75
CA GLY A 136 -6.95 -19.07 -13.27
C GLY A 136 -7.57 -19.85 -14.43
N ASP A 137 -6.75 -20.60 -15.17
CA ASP A 137 -7.17 -21.37 -16.37
C ASP A 137 -7.24 -22.88 -16.10
N MET A 138 -7.06 -23.31 -14.84
CA MET A 138 -7.05 -24.72 -14.50
C MET A 138 -8.44 -25.33 -14.69
N GLU A 139 -8.57 -26.21 -15.69
CA GLU A 139 -9.82 -26.90 -16.03
C GLU A 139 -9.57 -28.34 -16.44
N VAL A 140 -10.62 -29.17 -16.38
CA VAL A 140 -10.57 -30.56 -16.87
C VAL A 140 -10.56 -30.54 -18.39
N ASP A 141 -9.75 -31.44 -19.00
CA ASP A 141 -9.66 -31.57 -20.46
C ASP A 141 -11.04 -31.84 -21.11
N ALA A 142 -11.31 -31.18 -22.21
CA ALA A 142 -12.58 -31.26 -22.92
C ALA A 142 -12.94 -32.71 -23.34
N ALA A 143 -11.95 -33.53 -23.61
CA ALA A 143 -12.19 -34.95 -23.98
C ALA A 143 -12.70 -35.75 -22.78
N ILE A 144 -12.23 -35.48 -21.56
CA ILE A 144 -12.71 -36.09 -20.31
C ILE A 144 -14.11 -35.58 -19.97
N LEU A 145 -14.36 -34.26 -20.16
CA LEU A 145 -15.69 -33.68 -19.93
C LEU A 145 -16.75 -34.26 -20.90
N ALA A 146 -16.36 -34.53 -22.14
CA ALA A 146 -17.25 -35.14 -23.16
C ALA A 146 -17.52 -36.61 -22.91
N ASP A 147 -16.54 -37.35 -22.38
CA ASP A 147 -16.63 -38.78 -22.13
C ASP A 147 -15.77 -39.20 -20.94
N SER A 148 -16.41 -39.42 -19.80
CA SER A 148 -15.73 -39.88 -18.56
C SER A 148 -15.09 -41.28 -18.70
N GLY A 149 -15.47 -42.09 -19.72
CA GLY A 149 -14.81 -43.34 -20.03
C GLY A 149 -13.36 -43.20 -20.46
N LYS A 150 -12.93 -41.98 -20.81
CA LYS A 150 -11.53 -41.64 -21.14
C LYS A 150 -10.64 -41.37 -19.92
N ILE A 151 -11.16 -41.48 -18.70
CA ILE A 151 -10.36 -41.44 -17.50
C ILE A 151 -9.48 -42.69 -17.44
N ALA A 152 -8.17 -42.50 -17.56
CA ALA A 152 -7.19 -43.57 -17.53
C ALA A 152 -6.91 -44.03 -16.09
N ALA A 153 -7.84 -44.78 -15.53
CA ALA A 153 -7.80 -45.27 -14.16
C ALA A 153 -6.95 -46.51 -13.96
N SER A 154 -6.76 -47.30 -15.04
CA SER A 154 -6.05 -48.57 -14.99
C SER A 154 -4.59 -48.45 -15.38
N ALA A 155 -3.69 -49.23 -14.74
CA ALA A 155 -2.30 -49.38 -15.15
C ALA A 155 -2.14 -50.43 -16.26
N THR A 156 -3.13 -51.32 -16.45
CA THR A 156 -3.14 -52.35 -17.49
C THR A 156 -4.44 -52.31 -18.32
N VAL A 157 -4.41 -52.88 -19.52
CA VAL A 157 -5.59 -52.95 -20.42
C VAL A 157 -6.75 -53.74 -19.80
N ASP A 158 -6.46 -54.62 -18.84
CA ASP A 158 -7.46 -55.50 -18.23
C ASP A 158 -8.31 -54.84 -17.10
N GLY A 159 -7.99 -53.57 -16.73
CA GLY A 159 -8.79 -52.75 -15.82
C GLY A 159 -8.56 -53.06 -14.31
N ASP A 160 -7.52 -52.50 -13.70
CA ASP A 160 -7.13 -52.75 -12.30
C ASP A 160 -7.34 -51.55 -11.33
N GLY A 161 -7.38 -50.32 -11.80
CA GLY A 161 -7.50 -49.11 -10.98
C GLY A 161 -6.18 -48.60 -10.35
N ASP A 162 -5.06 -49.26 -10.66
CA ASP A 162 -3.75 -48.91 -10.04
C ASP A 162 -3.22 -47.55 -10.49
N ASN A 163 -3.58 -47.10 -11.69
CA ASN A 163 -3.22 -45.76 -12.14
C ASN A 163 -3.96 -44.68 -11.37
N ALA A 164 -5.23 -44.86 -11.04
CA ALA A 164 -5.98 -43.94 -10.18
C ALA A 164 -5.37 -43.89 -8.78
N LEU A 165 -4.93 -45.02 -8.24
CA LEU A 165 -4.19 -45.06 -6.98
C LEU A 165 -2.87 -44.30 -7.08
N SER A 166 -2.12 -44.47 -8.17
CA SER A 166 -0.87 -43.73 -8.42
C SER A 166 -1.10 -42.22 -8.52
N ILE A 167 -2.19 -41.78 -9.18
CA ILE A 167 -2.59 -40.36 -9.21
C ILE A 167 -2.88 -39.84 -7.79
N SER A 168 -3.55 -40.66 -6.95
CA SER A 168 -3.84 -40.24 -5.56
C SER A 168 -2.59 -40.03 -4.73
N THR A 169 -1.49 -40.74 -5.00
CA THR A 169 -0.20 -40.56 -4.28
C THR A 169 0.55 -39.29 -4.65
N ILE A 170 0.13 -38.57 -5.71
CA ILE A 170 0.72 -37.30 -6.10
C ILE A 170 0.62 -36.25 -4.95
N GLN A 171 -0.44 -36.33 -4.12
CA GLN A 171 -0.58 -35.46 -2.96
C GLN A 171 0.64 -35.49 -2.01
N ASP A 172 1.29 -36.65 -1.91
CA ASP A 172 2.46 -36.86 -1.02
C ASP A 172 3.79 -36.80 -1.80
N SER A 173 3.71 -36.58 -3.11
CA SER A 173 4.88 -36.52 -3.97
C SER A 173 5.51 -35.14 -3.94
N LEU A 174 6.85 -35.10 -4.03
CA LEU A 174 7.62 -33.85 -4.09
C LEU A 174 7.59 -33.30 -5.52
N ILE A 175 6.62 -32.44 -5.81
CA ILE A 175 6.41 -31.87 -7.16
C ILE A 175 6.69 -30.37 -7.26
N MET A 176 6.98 -29.73 -6.13
CA MET A 176 7.19 -28.28 -6.05
C MET A 176 8.67 -27.93 -5.81
N LYS A 177 9.08 -26.71 -6.25
CA LYS A 177 10.43 -26.13 -6.01
C LYS A 177 11.56 -27.11 -6.33
N GLY A 178 11.53 -27.67 -7.54
CA GLY A 178 12.56 -28.64 -7.99
C GLY A 178 12.50 -29.98 -7.25
N ASN A 179 11.33 -30.47 -6.98
CA ASN A 179 11.05 -31.73 -6.29
C ASN A 179 11.52 -31.77 -4.82
N THR A 180 11.38 -30.66 -4.10
CA THR A 180 11.77 -30.58 -2.69
C THR A 180 10.58 -30.45 -1.74
N LEU A 181 9.40 -30.08 -2.23
CA LEU A 181 8.19 -29.86 -1.44
C LEU A 181 6.99 -30.57 -2.08
N THR A 182 6.04 -31.00 -1.24
CA THR A 182 4.72 -31.40 -1.69
C THR A 182 3.86 -30.18 -2.03
N ALA A 183 2.80 -30.37 -2.83
CA ALA A 183 1.82 -29.33 -3.13
C ALA A 183 1.21 -28.73 -1.84
N GLY A 184 0.84 -29.59 -0.86
CA GLY A 184 0.28 -29.16 0.42
C GLY A 184 1.25 -28.35 1.27
N SER A 185 2.53 -28.74 1.32
CA SER A 185 3.57 -28.00 2.04
C SER A 185 3.85 -26.65 1.39
N PHE A 186 3.86 -26.60 0.05
CA PHE A 186 4.03 -25.37 -0.71
C PHE A 186 2.88 -24.39 -0.46
N TYR A 187 1.62 -24.87 -0.57
CA TYR A 187 0.44 -24.06 -0.27
C TYR A 187 0.46 -23.51 1.17
N SER A 188 0.81 -24.36 2.14
CA SER A 188 0.93 -23.92 3.54
C SER A 188 2.00 -22.83 3.73
N SER A 189 3.11 -22.92 3.00
CA SER A 189 4.16 -21.88 3.03
C SER A 189 3.68 -20.58 2.40
N LEU A 190 2.90 -20.65 1.31
CA LEU A 190 2.29 -19.48 0.69
C LEU A 190 1.32 -18.77 1.64
N VAL A 191 0.41 -19.50 2.27
CA VAL A 191 -0.53 -18.96 3.27
C VAL A 191 0.24 -18.32 4.44
N SER A 192 1.30 -18.98 4.91
CA SER A 192 2.14 -18.46 5.99
C SER A 192 2.87 -17.17 5.58
N ARG A 193 3.33 -17.06 4.33
CA ARG A 193 3.95 -15.85 3.80
C ARG A 193 2.94 -14.70 3.75
N VAL A 194 1.76 -14.91 3.17
CA VAL A 194 0.70 -13.88 3.15
C VAL A 194 0.35 -13.41 4.55
N GLY A 195 0.17 -14.36 5.50
CA GLY A 195 -0.09 -14.02 6.90
C GLY A 195 1.06 -13.24 7.56
N GLY A 196 2.30 -13.60 7.24
CA GLY A 196 3.50 -12.88 7.69
C GLY A 196 3.58 -11.45 7.14
N ASP A 197 3.28 -11.26 5.87
CA ASP A 197 3.31 -9.95 5.20
C ASP A 197 2.23 -9.03 5.80
N VAL A 198 1.01 -9.53 6.00
CA VAL A 198 -0.07 -8.80 6.68
C VAL A 198 0.32 -8.43 8.12
N GLN A 199 0.90 -9.37 8.87
CA GLN A 199 1.33 -9.11 10.24
C GLN A 199 2.47 -8.08 10.31
N ASN A 200 3.42 -8.13 9.37
CA ASN A 200 4.51 -7.17 9.28
C ASN A 200 3.98 -5.76 8.93
N ALA A 201 3.04 -5.66 7.98
CA ALA A 201 2.39 -4.41 7.64
C ALA A 201 1.62 -3.82 8.84
N ALA A 202 0.87 -4.65 9.57
CA ALA A 202 0.13 -4.22 10.77
C ALA A 202 1.07 -3.70 11.88
N ARG A 203 2.18 -4.41 12.14
CA ARG A 203 3.18 -3.95 13.12
C ARG A 203 3.89 -2.67 12.69
N SER A 204 4.19 -2.53 11.40
CA SER A 204 4.79 -1.30 10.85
C SER A 204 3.84 -0.12 11.01
N LEU A 205 2.55 -0.30 10.75
CA LEU A 205 1.53 0.72 10.94
C LEU A 205 1.44 1.15 12.42
N GLU A 206 1.35 0.18 13.34
CA GLU A 206 1.32 0.45 14.80
C GLU A 206 2.56 1.25 15.24
N HIS A 207 3.75 0.83 14.80
CA HIS A 207 4.99 1.52 15.14
C HIS A 207 5.03 2.95 14.58
N GLN A 208 4.59 3.16 13.34
CA GLN A 208 4.54 4.49 12.73
C GLN A 208 3.50 5.39 13.43
N THR A 209 2.36 4.83 13.82
CA THR A 209 1.33 5.57 14.57
C THR A 209 1.87 6.07 15.91
N VAL A 210 2.58 5.22 16.67
CA VAL A 210 3.20 5.61 17.95
C VAL A 210 4.24 6.71 17.75
N ILE A 211 5.07 6.62 16.71
CA ILE A 211 6.06 7.66 16.39
C ILE A 211 5.35 8.98 16.03
N GLN A 212 4.31 8.92 15.22
CA GLN A 212 3.53 10.10 14.82
C GLN A 212 2.90 10.77 16.04
N GLU A 213 2.26 10.02 16.93
CA GLU A 213 1.68 10.55 18.19
C GLU A 213 2.75 11.21 19.07
N GLN A 214 3.95 10.63 19.15
CA GLN A 214 5.05 11.19 19.90
C GLN A 214 5.53 12.54 19.30
N TYR A 215 5.64 12.62 17.97
CA TYR A 215 5.98 13.88 17.29
C TYR A 215 4.87 14.92 17.46
N GLU A 216 3.60 14.55 17.33
CA GLU A 216 2.47 15.48 17.53
C GLU A 216 2.46 16.01 18.96
N THR A 217 2.61 15.16 19.97
CA THR A 217 2.71 15.57 21.38
C THR A 217 3.91 16.51 21.61
N SER A 218 5.05 16.21 20.99
CA SER A 218 6.24 17.06 21.07
C SER A 218 6.00 18.43 20.43
N MET A 219 5.37 18.46 19.25
CA MET A 219 5.02 19.72 18.57
C MET A 219 4.03 20.54 19.39
N GLU A 220 3.00 19.92 19.97
CA GLU A 220 2.05 20.60 20.87
C GLU A 220 2.76 21.20 22.10
N SER A 221 3.75 20.50 22.64
CA SER A 221 4.56 21.02 23.77
C SER A 221 5.36 22.26 23.42
N PHE A 222 5.82 22.41 22.15
CA PHE A 222 6.60 23.58 21.72
C PHE A 222 5.76 24.70 21.11
N SER A 223 4.67 24.39 20.44
CA SER A 223 3.83 25.35 19.71
C SER A 223 2.40 25.46 20.25
N GLY A 224 2.03 24.62 21.18
CA GLY A 224 0.70 24.64 21.81
C GLY A 224 0.50 25.92 22.61
N VAL A 225 -0.60 26.61 22.33
CA VAL A 225 -1.03 27.77 23.12
C VAL A 225 -1.59 27.24 24.44
N SER A 226 -0.88 27.46 25.55
CA SER A 226 -1.40 27.17 26.87
C SER A 226 -2.60 28.09 27.16
N LEU A 227 -3.80 27.52 27.26
CA LEU A 227 -4.99 28.30 27.65
C LEU A 227 -4.80 29.03 28.97
N ASP A 228 -4.02 28.48 29.90
CA ASP A 228 -3.72 29.09 31.16
C ASP A 228 -2.82 30.35 31.00
N GLU A 229 -1.80 30.28 30.11
CA GLU A 229 -0.94 31.44 29.79
C GLU A 229 -1.73 32.51 29.05
N GLU A 230 -2.58 32.17 28.10
CA GLU A 230 -3.44 33.13 27.41
C GLU A 230 -4.46 33.74 28.35
N MET A 231 -5.03 33.00 29.30
CA MET A 231 -5.94 33.52 30.32
C MET A 231 -5.20 34.49 31.25
N VAL A 232 -3.97 34.19 31.66
CA VAL A 232 -3.13 35.10 32.46
C VAL A 232 -2.80 36.39 31.68
N ASN A 233 -2.48 36.26 30.40
CA ASN A 233 -2.22 37.41 29.53
C ASN A 233 -3.48 38.27 29.34
N LEU A 234 -4.64 37.64 29.14
CA LEU A 234 -5.92 38.31 29.00
C LEU A 234 -6.28 39.08 30.27
N ILE A 235 -6.11 38.48 31.45
CA ILE A 235 -6.30 39.15 32.74
C ILE A 235 -5.32 40.34 32.89
N ARG A 236 -4.05 40.18 32.51
CA ARG A 236 -3.06 41.24 32.52
C ARG A 236 -3.45 42.43 31.63
N TYR A 237 -3.91 42.15 30.41
CA TYR A 237 -4.38 43.16 29.48
C TYR A 237 -5.67 43.84 29.97
N GLN A 238 -6.62 43.10 30.57
CA GLN A 238 -7.81 43.67 31.19
C GLN A 238 -7.46 44.59 32.35
N MET A 239 -6.52 44.18 33.22
CA MET A 239 -6.03 45.03 34.31
C MET A 239 -5.36 46.31 33.78
N GLY A 240 -4.54 46.18 32.73
CA GLY A 240 -3.90 47.33 32.07
C GLY A 240 -4.93 48.29 31.46
N TYR A 241 -5.93 47.77 30.77
CA TYR A 241 -7.02 48.56 30.21
C TYR A 241 -7.82 49.32 31.29
N ASN A 242 -8.18 48.61 32.37
CA ASN A 242 -8.90 49.21 33.49
C ASN A 242 -8.06 50.27 34.22
N ALA A 243 -6.74 50.07 34.37
CA ALA A 243 -5.84 51.04 34.94
C ALA A 243 -5.71 52.30 34.06
N ALA A 244 -5.61 52.13 32.74
CA ALA A 244 -5.59 53.25 31.80
C ALA A 244 -6.91 54.03 31.82
N GLY A 245 -8.05 53.35 31.90
CA GLY A 245 -9.37 53.99 32.03
C GLY A 245 -9.50 54.84 33.32
N LYS A 246 -8.99 54.31 34.44
CA LYS A 246 -8.94 55.08 35.70
C LYS A 246 -8.02 56.29 35.60
N LEU A 247 -6.86 56.15 34.94
CA LEU A 247 -5.94 57.27 34.72
C LEU A 247 -6.61 58.39 33.89
N CYS A 248 -7.30 58.03 32.82
CA CYS A 248 -8.07 58.99 32.02
C CYS A 248 -9.15 59.69 32.84
N GLY A 249 -9.85 58.94 33.71
CA GLY A 249 -10.86 59.52 34.62
C GLY A 249 -10.22 60.54 35.58
N VAL A 250 -9.09 60.21 36.24
CA VAL A 250 -8.38 61.12 37.14
C VAL A 250 -7.86 62.34 36.39
N VAL A 251 -7.36 62.22 35.18
CA VAL A 251 -6.94 63.35 34.36
C VAL A 251 -8.10 64.27 34.02
N ALA A 252 -9.29 63.67 33.68
CA ALA A 252 -10.49 64.47 33.42
C ALA A 252 -10.95 65.23 34.66
N GLU A 253 -10.98 64.58 35.85
CA GLU A 253 -11.30 65.28 37.14
C GLU A 253 -10.30 66.40 37.48
N MET A 254 -9.00 66.20 37.21
CA MET A 254 -7.99 67.28 37.40
C MET A 254 -8.20 68.42 36.40
N MET A 255 -8.58 68.15 35.18
CA MET A 255 -8.91 69.20 34.18
C MET A 255 -10.16 69.97 34.61
N ASP A 256 -11.20 69.29 35.06
CA ASP A 256 -12.41 69.99 35.59
C ASP A 256 -12.11 70.83 36.79
N THR A 257 -11.26 70.35 37.70
CA THR A 257 -10.82 71.16 38.88
C THR A 257 -10.03 72.37 38.46
N LEU A 258 -9.14 72.29 37.48
CA LEU A 258 -8.38 73.43 36.94
C LEU A 258 -9.29 74.47 36.27
N ILE A 259 -10.30 74.03 35.56
CA ILE A 259 -11.30 74.93 34.93
C ILE A 259 -12.09 75.67 36.02
N ALA A 260 -12.53 74.95 37.05
CA ALA A 260 -13.26 75.57 38.18
C ALA A 260 -12.46 76.53 39.03
N LEU A 261 -11.11 76.45 39.02
CA LEU A 261 -10.23 77.41 39.71
C LEU A 261 -9.91 78.67 38.87
N GLY A 262 -10.27 78.66 37.59
CA GLY A 262 -10.03 79.82 36.70
C GLY A 262 -11.27 80.71 36.45
N GLU A 263 -12.42 80.34 37.05
CA GLU A 263 -13.59 81.22 37.17
C GLU A 263 -13.60 81.91 38.53
#